data_009d39caee7cb8e7cbd48444e674b30e
#
_entry.id   009d39caee7cb8e7cbd48444e674b30e
#
_cell.length_a   1.000
_cell.length_b   1.000
_cell.length_c   1.000
_cell.angle_alpha   90.00
_cell.angle_beta   90.00
_cell.angle_gamma   90.00
#
_symmetry.space_group_name_H-M   'P 1'
#
loop_
_entity.id
_entity.type
_entity.pdbx_description
1 polymer ?
#
loop_
_entity_poly.entity_id
_entity_poly.type
_entity_poly.pdbx_seq_one_letter_code
_entity_poly.pdbx_strand_id
1 'polypeptide(L)'
;MKKVGWALALTLLTGTALAGPVASAVPHFALQASDPEADATVSDVREVRLWFSQVPQEGSALIRLVGPSGDLIETGELQSDPHDGRVVFVTVETPLGDGDYTVRWRGIGDDGHVVRGEFGFTVSSDR
;
A
#
# COMPACT_ATOMS: atom_id res chain seq x y z
N MET A 1 34.51 30.04 -67.05
CA MET A 1 33.28 29.57 -66.47
C MET A 1 33.51 28.92 -65.14
N LYS A 2 32.93 29.47 -64.16
CA LYS A 2 33.13 28.96 -62.86
C LYS A 2 32.05 28.02 -62.45
N LYS A 3 32.42 26.93 -61.98
CA LYS A 3 31.53 26.00 -61.38
C LYS A 3 31.67 26.08 -59.90
N VAL A 4 30.60 26.47 -59.28
CA VAL A 4 30.58 26.48 -57.83
C VAL A 4 30.00 25.15 -57.40
N GLY A 5 30.85 24.35 -56.86
CA GLY A 5 30.43 23.11 -56.25
C GLY A 5 29.79 23.42 -54.92
N TRP A 6 28.56 23.23 -54.87
CA TRP A 6 27.82 23.32 -53.61
C TRP A 6 27.88 21.98 -52.94
N ALA A 7 28.78 21.87 -51.99
CA ALA A 7 28.72 20.77 -51.07
C ALA A 7 27.59 21.08 -50.07
N LEU A 8 26.45 20.51 -50.30
CA LEU A 8 25.46 20.51 -49.27
C LEU A 8 25.90 19.52 -48.23
N ALA A 9 26.48 20.04 -47.19
CA ALA A 9 26.67 19.27 -46.00
C ALA A 9 25.31 19.08 -45.38
N LEU A 10 24.67 17.98 -45.68
CA LEU A 10 23.51 17.54 -44.97
C LEU A 10 23.94 17.06 -43.62
N THR A 11 23.90 17.94 -42.66
CA THR A 11 24.10 17.54 -41.29
C THR A 11 22.84 16.81 -40.86
N LEU A 12 22.91 15.51 -40.95
CA LEU A 12 21.87 14.68 -40.42
C LEU A 12 22.00 14.74 -38.90
N LEU A 13 21.19 15.59 -38.29
CA LEU A 13 21.06 15.59 -36.86
C LEU A 13 20.21 14.39 -36.50
N THR A 14 20.86 13.28 -36.29
CA THR A 14 20.20 12.15 -35.67
C THR A 14 19.92 12.53 -34.22
N GLY A 15 18.77 13.06 -33.98
CA GLY A 15 18.29 13.16 -32.63
C GLY A 15 18.08 11.76 -32.09
N THR A 16 19.06 11.27 -31.41
CA THR A 16 18.86 10.11 -30.56
C THR A 16 17.89 10.52 -29.49
N ALA A 17 16.67 10.12 -29.65
CA ALA A 17 15.75 10.12 -28.54
C ALA A 17 16.36 9.16 -27.52
N LEU A 18 16.97 9.72 -26.50
CA LEU A 18 17.33 8.99 -25.32
C LEU A 18 16.04 8.61 -24.61
N ALA A 19 15.46 7.51 -25.05
CA ALA A 19 14.61 6.78 -24.15
C ALA A 19 15.57 6.30 -23.05
N GLY A 20 15.68 7.05 -21.97
CA GLY A 20 16.36 6.58 -20.79
C GLY A 20 15.80 5.23 -20.41
N PRO A 21 16.60 4.31 -19.86
CA PRO A 21 16.06 3.07 -19.35
C PRO A 21 14.94 3.46 -18.41
N VAL A 22 13.74 3.05 -18.75
CA VAL A 22 12.67 3.05 -17.77
C VAL A 22 13.20 2.09 -16.70
N ALA A 23 13.74 2.67 -15.64
CA ALA A 23 14.01 1.87 -14.48
C ALA A 23 12.69 1.21 -14.15
N SER A 24 12.57 -0.07 -14.47
CA SER A 24 11.46 -0.84 -13.96
C SER A 24 11.63 -0.80 -12.46
N ALA A 25 10.96 0.16 -11.83
CA ALA A 25 10.85 0.19 -10.40
C ALA A 25 10.22 -1.14 -10.03
N VAL A 26 10.99 -2.02 -9.38
CA VAL A 26 10.42 -3.18 -8.73
C VAL A 26 9.35 -2.62 -7.79
N PRO A 27 8.06 -2.96 -8.00
CA PRO A 27 7.03 -2.42 -7.15
C PRO A 27 7.32 -2.85 -5.71
N HIS A 28 7.45 -1.88 -4.83
CA HIS A 28 7.60 -2.15 -3.41
C HIS A 28 6.30 -2.65 -2.84
N PHE A 29 6.40 -3.52 -1.86
CA PHE A 29 5.26 -3.93 -1.05
C PHE A 29 4.63 -2.68 -0.43
N ALA A 30 3.34 -2.48 -0.64
CA ALA A 30 2.64 -1.30 -0.15
C ALA A 30 1.19 -1.62 0.20
N LEU A 31 0.65 -0.86 1.15
CA LEU A 31 -0.78 -0.87 1.43
C LEU A 31 -1.51 -0.05 0.38
N GLN A 32 -2.47 -0.64 -0.30
CA GLN A 32 -3.25 0.03 -1.35
C GLN A 32 -4.60 0.50 -0.88
N ALA A 33 -5.22 -0.23 0.04
CA ALA A 33 -6.54 0.10 0.57
C ALA A 33 -6.75 -0.56 1.92
N SER A 34 -7.69 -0.04 2.68
CA SER A 34 -8.08 -0.58 3.98
C SER A 34 -9.57 -0.40 4.24
N ASP A 35 -10.11 -1.26 5.10
CA ASP A 35 -11.45 -1.13 5.64
C ASP A 35 -11.38 -1.45 7.15
N PRO A 36 -11.62 -0.50 8.05
CA PRO A 36 -11.96 0.91 7.79
C PRO A 36 -10.89 1.67 7.02
N GLU A 37 -11.32 2.63 6.20
CA GLU A 37 -10.38 3.50 5.48
C GLU A 37 -9.64 4.43 6.44
N ALA A 38 -8.44 4.84 6.05
CA ALA A 38 -7.68 5.83 6.79
C ALA A 38 -8.49 7.12 6.96
N ASP A 39 -8.51 7.65 8.16
CA ASP A 39 -9.22 8.88 8.55
C ASP A 39 -10.75 8.81 8.45
N ALA A 40 -11.31 7.63 8.21
CA ALA A 40 -12.75 7.45 8.18
C ALA A 40 -13.37 7.52 9.58
N THR A 41 -14.62 7.93 9.62
CA THR A 41 -15.47 7.80 10.80
C THR A 41 -16.52 6.73 10.51
N VAL A 42 -16.58 5.72 11.35
CA VAL A 42 -17.47 4.57 11.18
C VAL A 42 -18.26 4.32 12.46
N SER A 43 -19.40 3.66 12.35
CA SER A 43 -20.27 3.37 13.51
C SER A 43 -19.98 2.02 14.14
N ASP A 44 -19.46 1.07 13.38
CA ASP A 44 -19.20 -0.29 13.86
C ASP A 44 -18.01 -0.87 13.09
N VAL A 45 -17.20 -1.65 13.80
CA VAL A 45 -16.04 -2.33 13.18
C VAL A 45 -16.05 -3.78 13.64
N ARG A 46 -16.18 -4.70 12.71
CA ARG A 46 -16.13 -6.13 12.98
C ARG A 46 -14.91 -6.81 12.41
N GLU A 47 -14.22 -6.10 11.55
CA GLU A 47 -13.07 -6.61 10.84
C GLU A 47 -12.16 -5.45 10.44
N VAL A 48 -10.87 -5.68 10.45
CA VAL A 48 -9.89 -4.78 9.83
C VAL A 48 -9.29 -5.54 8.65
N ARG A 49 -9.51 -5.03 7.45
CA ARG A 49 -9.09 -5.65 6.20
C ARG A 49 -8.12 -4.76 5.45
N LEU A 50 -7.04 -5.33 4.97
CA LEU A 50 -5.99 -4.63 4.26
C LEU A 50 -5.77 -5.24 2.89
N TRP A 51 -5.62 -4.39 1.87
CA TRP A 51 -5.27 -4.78 0.50
C TRP A 51 -3.86 -4.32 0.21
N PHE A 52 -2.96 -5.27 0.01
CA PHE A 52 -1.57 -4.99 -0.32
C PHE A 52 -1.34 -5.04 -1.83
N SER A 53 -0.24 -4.46 -2.28
CA SER A 53 0.16 -4.49 -3.68
C SER A 53 0.69 -5.85 -4.13
N GLN A 54 1.15 -6.66 -3.18
CA GLN A 54 1.71 -8.00 -3.40
C GLN A 54 1.21 -8.94 -2.32
N VAL A 55 1.34 -10.24 -2.58
CA VAL A 55 1.10 -11.25 -1.54
C VAL A 55 2.24 -11.15 -0.52
N PRO A 56 1.96 -10.87 0.75
CA PRO A 56 3.02 -10.86 1.76
C PRO A 56 3.59 -12.26 1.92
N GLN A 57 4.89 -12.34 2.22
CA GLN A 57 5.51 -13.62 2.53
C GLN A 57 4.77 -14.29 3.67
N GLU A 58 4.67 -15.60 3.63
CA GLU A 58 3.94 -16.38 4.63
C GLU A 58 4.45 -16.08 6.04
N GLY A 59 3.52 -15.80 6.95
CA GLY A 59 3.84 -15.47 8.33
C GLY A 59 4.39 -14.08 8.56
N SER A 60 4.57 -13.25 7.53
CA SER A 60 5.15 -11.92 7.67
C SER A 60 4.13 -10.84 8.00
N ALA A 61 2.89 -11.00 7.54
CA ALA A 61 1.85 -9.99 7.72
C ALA A 61 1.39 -9.92 9.18
N LEU A 62 1.17 -8.70 9.65
CA LEU A 62 0.69 -8.44 11.00
C LEU A 62 -0.24 -7.26 10.96
N ILE A 63 -1.33 -7.37 11.71
CA ILE A 63 -2.27 -6.27 11.94
C ILE A 63 -2.44 -6.13 13.45
N ARG A 64 -2.25 -4.92 13.97
CA ARG A 64 -2.52 -4.59 15.37
C ARG A 64 -3.48 -3.42 15.45
N LEU A 65 -4.45 -3.55 16.29
CA LEU A 65 -5.44 -2.51 16.56
C LEU A 65 -5.15 -1.89 17.92
N VAL A 66 -4.95 -0.57 17.92
CA VAL A 66 -4.65 0.19 19.13
C VAL A 66 -5.83 1.10 19.44
N GLY A 67 -6.31 1.06 20.66
CA GLY A 67 -7.45 1.84 21.12
C GLY A 67 -7.11 3.28 21.49
N PRO A 68 -8.14 4.07 21.85
CA PRO A 68 -7.97 5.50 22.15
C PRO A 68 -7.03 5.80 23.32
N SER A 69 -6.92 4.87 24.26
CA SER A 69 -6.02 5.01 25.41
C SER A 69 -4.60 4.49 25.16
N GLY A 70 -4.32 4.00 23.93
CA GLY A 70 -3.04 3.41 23.60
C GLY A 70 -2.95 1.92 23.89
N ASP A 71 -4.00 1.31 24.40
CA ASP A 71 -4.04 -0.11 24.70
C ASP A 71 -4.26 -0.94 23.44
N LEU A 72 -3.62 -2.10 23.39
CA LEU A 72 -3.82 -3.05 22.30
C LEU A 72 -5.20 -3.67 22.44
N ILE A 73 -5.98 -3.60 21.37
CA ILE A 73 -7.29 -4.25 21.29
C ILE A 73 -7.10 -5.68 20.79
N GLU A 74 -7.72 -6.63 21.47
CA GLU A 74 -7.66 -8.02 21.08
C GLU A 74 -8.41 -8.24 19.76
N THR A 75 -7.75 -8.93 18.85
CA THR A 75 -8.31 -9.31 17.55
C THR A 75 -8.15 -10.81 17.34
N GLY A 76 -8.91 -11.36 16.41
CA GLY A 76 -8.69 -12.73 15.96
C GLY A 76 -7.35 -12.90 15.26
N GLU A 77 -7.02 -14.12 14.92
CA GLU A 77 -5.80 -14.42 14.18
C GLU A 77 -5.85 -13.80 12.78
N LEU A 78 -4.69 -13.45 12.25
CA LEU A 78 -4.59 -12.94 10.90
C LEU A 78 -4.98 -14.01 9.90
N GLN A 79 -5.84 -13.65 8.97
CA GLN A 79 -6.32 -14.52 7.91
C GLN A 79 -6.06 -13.86 6.56
N SER A 80 -5.94 -14.68 5.53
CA SER A 80 -5.88 -14.23 4.14
C SER A 80 -7.20 -14.53 3.46
N ASP A 81 -7.58 -13.66 2.51
CA ASP A 81 -8.72 -13.95 1.66
C ASP A 81 -8.43 -15.21 0.83
N PRO A 82 -9.35 -16.20 0.77
CA PRO A 82 -9.10 -17.45 0.05
C PRO A 82 -8.95 -17.27 -1.46
N HIS A 83 -9.41 -16.16 -2.02
CA HIS A 83 -9.36 -15.87 -3.44
C HIS A 83 -8.26 -14.88 -3.83
N ASP A 84 -7.69 -14.17 -2.86
CA ASP A 84 -6.64 -13.18 -3.13
C ASP A 84 -5.69 -13.05 -1.93
N GLY A 85 -4.51 -13.64 -2.05
CA GLY A 85 -3.50 -13.61 -0.98
C GLY A 85 -2.94 -12.22 -0.65
N ARG A 86 -3.22 -11.21 -1.48
CA ARG A 86 -2.85 -9.82 -1.19
C ARG A 86 -3.75 -9.18 -0.16
N VAL A 87 -4.86 -9.81 0.15
CA VAL A 87 -5.86 -9.32 1.10
C VAL A 87 -5.73 -10.09 2.40
N VAL A 88 -5.49 -9.38 3.49
CA VAL A 88 -5.40 -9.96 4.83
C VAL A 88 -6.34 -9.24 5.78
N PHE A 89 -6.79 -9.92 6.81
CA PHE A 89 -7.72 -9.33 7.75
C PHE A 89 -7.63 -9.99 9.13
N VAL A 90 -8.10 -9.26 10.13
CA VAL A 90 -8.37 -9.76 11.47
C VAL A 90 -9.81 -9.43 11.84
N THR A 91 -10.43 -10.30 12.61
CA THR A 91 -11.77 -10.04 13.15
C THR A 91 -11.66 -9.27 14.45
N VAL A 92 -12.63 -8.38 14.69
CA VAL A 92 -12.77 -7.64 15.94
C VAL A 92 -14.01 -8.21 16.64
N GLU A 93 -13.76 -8.99 17.68
CA GLU A 93 -14.82 -9.76 18.35
C GLU A 93 -15.58 -8.96 19.40
N THR A 94 -14.94 -7.95 19.96
CA THR A 94 -15.55 -7.08 20.97
C THR A 94 -15.97 -5.77 20.32
N PRO A 95 -17.20 -5.29 20.55
CA PRO A 95 -17.62 -4.00 20.02
C PRO A 95 -16.66 -2.89 20.45
N LEU A 96 -16.28 -2.04 19.52
CA LEU A 96 -15.41 -0.90 19.81
C LEU A 96 -16.26 0.28 20.33
N GLY A 97 -15.82 0.87 21.42
CA GLY A 97 -16.39 2.12 21.91
C GLY A 97 -16.02 3.29 21.02
N ASP A 98 -16.72 4.42 21.20
CA ASP A 98 -16.41 5.66 20.49
C ASP A 98 -14.99 6.11 20.81
N GLY A 99 -14.30 6.63 19.82
CA GLY A 99 -12.96 7.15 19.97
C GLY A 99 -12.10 6.95 18.73
N ASP A 100 -10.85 7.36 18.85
CA ASP A 100 -9.86 7.28 17.78
C ASP A 100 -9.02 6.02 17.94
N TYR A 101 -8.93 5.24 16.87
CA TYR A 101 -8.20 3.99 16.82
C TYR A 101 -7.06 4.09 15.82
N THR A 102 -6.02 3.29 16.04
CA THR A 102 -4.88 3.19 15.13
C THR A 102 -4.71 1.73 14.70
N VAL A 103 -4.56 1.52 13.41
CA VAL A 103 -4.17 0.24 12.85
C VAL A 103 -2.69 0.30 12.52
N ARG A 104 -1.92 -0.61 13.10
CA ARG A 104 -0.50 -0.81 12.78
C ARG A 104 -0.36 -2.11 12.00
N TRP A 105 0.38 -2.05 10.92
CA TRP A 105 0.57 -3.22 10.07
C TRP A 105 2.01 -3.36 9.64
N ARG A 106 2.37 -4.55 9.24
CA ARG A 106 3.63 -4.84 8.57
C ARG A 106 3.45 -5.99 7.59
N GLY A 107 4.38 -6.13 6.69
CA GLY A 107 4.48 -7.25 5.80
C GLY A 107 5.83 -7.27 5.12
N ILE A 108 6.19 -8.40 4.55
CA ILE A 108 7.42 -8.57 3.78
C ILE A 108 7.00 -8.92 2.35
N GLY A 109 7.47 -8.12 1.40
CA GLY A 109 7.22 -8.34 -0.02
C GLY A 109 8.24 -9.27 -0.66
N ASP A 110 8.17 -9.38 -1.98
CA ASP A 110 9.03 -10.29 -2.76
C ASP A 110 10.51 -9.95 -2.66
N ASP A 111 10.84 -8.69 -2.38
CA ASP A 111 12.22 -8.23 -2.21
C ASP A 111 12.82 -8.54 -0.85
N GLY A 112 12.03 -9.11 0.08
CA GLY A 112 12.47 -9.47 1.41
C GLY A 112 12.56 -8.32 2.40
N HIS A 113 12.19 -7.11 2.01
CA HIS A 113 12.19 -5.96 2.92
C HIS A 113 10.92 -5.93 3.77
N VAL A 114 11.09 -5.61 5.05
CA VAL A 114 9.96 -5.37 5.96
C VAL A 114 9.42 -3.97 5.70
N VAL A 115 8.13 -3.89 5.41
CA VAL A 115 7.42 -2.62 5.28
C VAL A 115 6.42 -2.51 6.41
N ARG A 116 6.37 -1.35 7.06
CA ARG A 116 5.47 -1.05 8.17
C ARG A 116 4.73 0.23 7.90
N GLY A 117 3.53 0.30 8.43
CA GLY A 117 2.74 1.52 8.37
C GLY A 117 1.69 1.56 9.46
N GLU A 118 1.03 2.70 9.55
CA GLU A 118 -0.11 2.87 10.43
C GLU A 118 -1.07 3.89 9.85
N PHE A 119 -2.32 3.77 10.24
CA PHE A 119 -3.35 4.75 9.94
C PHE A 119 -4.38 4.77 11.05
N GLY A 120 -5.11 5.87 11.14
CA GLY A 120 -6.16 6.06 12.12
C GLY A 120 -7.56 6.00 11.52
N PHE A 121 -8.53 5.67 12.35
CA PHE A 121 -9.95 5.83 12.06
C PHE A 121 -10.69 6.16 13.35
N THR A 122 -11.89 6.65 13.22
CA THR A 122 -12.72 7.04 14.37
C THR A 122 -13.98 6.19 14.41
N VAL A 123 -14.33 5.72 15.60
CA VAL A 123 -15.64 5.09 15.84
C VAL A 123 -16.55 6.10 16.52
N SER A 124 -17.73 6.29 15.97
CA SER A 124 -18.73 7.17 16.53
C SER A 124 -20.10 6.55 16.33
N SER A 125 -20.81 6.33 17.44
CA SER A 125 -22.15 5.80 17.42
C SER A 125 -23.22 6.87 17.12
N ASP A 126 -22.81 8.13 17.13
CA ASP A 126 -23.71 9.27 16.85
C ASP A 126 -23.78 9.55 15.35
N ARG A 127 -24.51 8.71 14.66
CA ARG A 127 -24.73 8.89 13.22
C ARG A 127 -26.20 8.80 12.88
#